data_73ca35bec6ede5b5e624962f8c93968b
#
_entry.id   73ca35bec6ede5b5e624962f8c93968b
#
_cell.length_a   1.000
_cell.length_b   1.000
_cell.length_c   1.000
_cell.angle_alpha   90.00
_cell.angle_beta   90.00
_cell.angle_gamma   90.00
#
_symmetry.space_group_name_H-M   'P 1'
#
loop_
_entity.id
_entity.type
_entity.pdbx_description
1 polymer ?
#
loop_
_entity_poly.entity_id
_entity_poly.type
_entity_poly.pdbx_seq_one_letter_code
_entity_poly.pdbx_strand_id
1 'polypeptide(L)'
;MIYWLNFNYVVGIQVKHLFLILSIFLLTSPLFCQETGVLYQYKISSGFVWKTFGKGKVQPKYEGEISTGIPEGFGILSYPFDDGKTAVGEWKDGKEWNTEHYSKEGILLGKWENGKWILMWGVLFESKVNGISVWSENGNEDFHGKYVGDIENMKPKGQGTFTLPDRDKYVGEYKNGIKHGQGTFTKPNGYSYTGGWKDGNPNGLGKETYSNRDKYVGEYKNGLKHGRGTFTTPDG
;
A
#
# COMPACT_ATOMS: atom_id res chain seq x y z
N MET A 1 -13.86 -9.26 26.77
CA MET A 1 -14.65 -10.16 25.89
C MET A 1 -15.30 -9.45 24.69
N ILE A 2 -14.88 -8.23 24.33
CA ILE A 2 -15.47 -7.41 23.25
C ILE A 2 -14.51 -7.24 22.05
N TYR A 3 -13.21 -7.50 22.22
CA TYR A 3 -12.19 -7.33 21.16
C TYR A 3 -12.08 -8.49 20.15
N TRP A 4 -12.64 -9.66 20.44
CA TRP A 4 -12.60 -10.83 19.55
C TRP A 4 -13.73 -10.87 18.49
N LEU A 5 -14.81 -10.15 18.71
CA LEU A 5 -15.97 -10.13 17.80
C LEU A 5 -15.74 -9.24 16.55
N ASN A 6 -14.89 -8.23 16.65
CA ASN A 6 -14.67 -7.30 15.53
C ASN A 6 -13.72 -7.86 14.44
N PHE A 7 -12.74 -8.70 14.81
CA PHE A 7 -11.77 -9.23 13.83
C PHE A 7 -12.39 -10.26 12.89
N ASN A 8 -13.26 -11.14 13.42
CA ASN A 8 -13.98 -12.11 12.60
C ASN A 8 -15.10 -11.49 11.75
N TYR A 9 -15.62 -10.32 12.15
CA TYR A 9 -16.66 -9.63 11.40
C TYR A 9 -16.09 -8.93 10.14
N VAL A 10 -14.92 -8.32 10.24
CA VAL A 10 -14.24 -7.65 9.10
C VAL A 10 -13.78 -8.66 8.05
N VAL A 11 -13.17 -9.78 8.48
CA VAL A 11 -12.73 -10.84 7.54
C VAL A 11 -13.94 -11.56 6.93
N GLY A 12 -15.02 -11.79 7.68
CA GLY A 12 -16.25 -12.42 7.20
C GLY A 12 -17.05 -11.55 6.21
N ILE A 13 -16.97 -10.22 6.32
CA ILE A 13 -17.64 -9.29 5.40
C ILE A 13 -16.89 -9.21 4.07
N GLN A 14 -15.56 -9.18 4.08
CA GLN A 14 -14.73 -9.17 2.87
C GLN A 14 -14.97 -10.42 2.01
N VAL A 15 -14.97 -11.59 2.61
CA VAL A 15 -15.22 -12.86 1.92
C VAL A 15 -16.70 -12.97 1.43
N LYS A 16 -17.67 -12.49 2.22
CA LYS A 16 -19.09 -12.48 1.80
C LYS A 16 -19.36 -11.49 0.67
N HIS A 17 -18.72 -10.32 0.65
CA HIS A 17 -18.84 -9.40 -0.48
C HIS A 17 -18.19 -9.94 -1.74
N LEU A 18 -17.06 -10.66 -1.62
CA LEU A 18 -16.43 -11.34 -2.77
C LEU A 18 -17.37 -12.38 -3.39
N PHE A 19 -18.05 -13.20 -2.57
CA PHE A 19 -19.04 -14.17 -3.05
C PHE A 19 -20.33 -13.49 -3.56
N LEU A 20 -20.75 -12.35 -2.99
CA LEU A 20 -21.92 -11.62 -3.44
C LEU A 20 -21.67 -10.94 -4.80
N ILE A 21 -20.49 -10.38 -5.02
CA ILE A 21 -20.07 -9.80 -6.30
C ILE A 21 -20.01 -10.91 -7.37
N LEU A 22 -19.44 -12.08 -7.04
CA LEU A 22 -19.43 -13.23 -7.96
C LEU A 22 -20.85 -13.71 -8.33
N SER A 23 -21.80 -13.70 -7.38
CA SER A 23 -23.17 -14.13 -7.63
C SER A 23 -24.01 -13.10 -8.40
N ILE A 24 -23.73 -11.81 -8.28
CA ILE A 24 -24.48 -10.76 -8.99
C ILE A 24 -24.03 -10.68 -10.46
N PHE A 25 -22.74 -10.90 -10.77
CA PHE A 25 -22.25 -10.92 -12.15
C PHE A 25 -22.72 -12.13 -12.95
N LEU A 26 -22.99 -13.28 -12.30
CA LEU A 26 -23.58 -14.44 -12.94
C LEU A 26 -25.04 -14.23 -13.40
N LEU A 27 -25.71 -13.16 -12.94
CA LEU A 27 -27.13 -12.88 -13.25
C LEU A 27 -27.34 -11.78 -14.30
N THR A 28 -26.31 -11.07 -14.76
CA THR A 28 -26.45 -9.90 -15.64
C THR A 28 -25.69 -9.96 -16.97
N SER A 29 -24.93 -11.02 -17.25
CA SER A 29 -24.24 -11.16 -18.53
C SER A 29 -25.21 -11.69 -19.61
N PRO A 30 -25.24 -11.12 -20.83
CA PRO A 30 -25.99 -11.68 -21.94
C PRO A 30 -25.44 -13.07 -22.26
N LEU A 31 -26.35 -13.98 -22.64
CA LEU A 31 -26.16 -15.41 -22.98
C LEU A 31 -25.06 -15.63 -24.06
N PHE A 32 -23.82 -15.37 -23.79
CA PHE A 32 -22.70 -16.07 -24.40
C PHE A 32 -22.23 -17.10 -23.38
N CYS A 33 -22.17 -18.37 -23.77
CA CYS A 33 -21.65 -19.46 -22.94
C CYS A 33 -20.14 -19.20 -22.65
N GLN A 34 -19.88 -18.35 -21.66
CA GLN A 34 -18.54 -18.10 -21.18
C GLN A 34 -18.20 -19.25 -20.24
N GLU A 35 -17.22 -20.06 -20.61
CA GLU A 35 -16.77 -21.16 -19.77
C GLU A 35 -16.09 -20.59 -18.52
N THR A 36 -16.40 -21.15 -17.36
CA THR A 36 -15.63 -20.93 -16.15
C THR A 36 -14.70 -22.10 -15.90
N GLY A 37 -13.51 -21.83 -15.40
CA GLY A 37 -12.53 -22.89 -15.19
C GLY A 37 -11.40 -22.54 -14.25
N VAL A 38 -10.53 -23.52 -14.08
CA VAL A 38 -9.30 -23.41 -13.29
C VAL A 38 -8.12 -23.54 -14.22
N LEU A 39 -7.24 -22.54 -14.21
CA LEU A 39 -6.01 -22.53 -14.96
C LEU A 39 -4.82 -22.30 -14.02
N TYR A 40 -3.66 -22.78 -14.44
CA TYR A 40 -2.42 -22.59 -13.71
C TYR A 40 -1.43 -21.83 -14.60
N GLN A 41 -0.80 -20.81 -14.06
CA GLN A 41 0.16 -19.99 -14.77
C GLN A 41 1.57 -20.58 -14.67
N TYR A 42 2.23 -20.73 -15.81
CA TYR A 42 3.61 -21.21 -15.92
C TYR A 42 4.48 -20.16 -16.57
N LYS A 43 5.62 -19.86 -15.94
CA LYS A 43 6.62 -18.96 -16.51
C LYS A 43 7.45 -19.70 -17.56
N ILE A 44 7.59 -19.10 -18.73
CA ILE A 44 8.45 -19.56 -19.81
C ILE A 44 9.37 -18.41 -20.25
N SER A 45 10.34 -18.66 -21.13
CA SER A 45 11.30 -17.65 -21.61
C SER A 45 10.65 -16.44 -22.27
N SER A 46 9.51 -16.63 -22.95
CA SER A 46 8.75 -15.58 -23.65
C SER A 46 7.62 -14.95 -22.84
N GLY A 47 7.48 -15.28 -21.52
CA GLY A 47 6.41 -14.74 -20.68
C GLY A 47 5.70 -15.81 -19.85
N PHE A 48 4.37 -15.81 -19.86
CA PHE A 48 3.54 -16.77 -19.14
C PHE A 48 2.64 -17.55 -20.09
N VAL A 49 2.37 -18.81 -19.73
CA VAL A 49 1.37 -19.68 -20.40
C VAL A 49 0.40 -20.25 -19.40
N TRP A 50 -0.82 -20.52 -19.85
CA TRP A 50 -1.89 -21.08 -19.04
C TRP A 50 -2.08 -22.55 -19.34
N LYS A 51 -2.34 -23.37 -18.30
CA LYS A 51 -2.58 -24.81 -18.41
C LYS A 51 -3.71 -25.22 -17.48
N THR A 52 -4.51 -26.20 -17.90
CA THR A 52 -5.60 -26.77 -17.11
C THR A 52 -5.13 -27.70 -15.98
N PHE A 53 -3.84 -27.97 -15.89
CA PHE A 53 -3.23 -28.81 -14.86
C PHE A 53 -2.09 -28.05 -14.17
N GLY A 54 -1.96 -28.25 -12.86
CA GLY A 54 -0.90 -27.63 -12.05
C GLY A 54 -1.06 -27.98 -10.58
N LYS A 55 -0.11 -27.51 -9.77
CA LYS A 55 -0.17 -27.66 -8.31
C LYS A 55 -0.33 -26.26 -7.71
N GLY A 56 -1.51 -25.94 -7.18
CA GLY A 56 -1.84 -24.64 -6.61
C GLY A 56 -0.95 -24.18 -5.45
N LYS A 57 -0.14 -25.08 -4.89
CA LYS A 57 0.92 -24.75 -3.94
C LYS A 57 2.25 -24.33 -4.59
N VAL A 58 2.35 -24.46 -5.91
CA VAL A 58 3.60 -24.26 -6.69
C VAL A 58 3.42 -23.26 -7.84
N GLN A 59 2.22 -23.19 -8.44
CA GLN A 59 1.93 -22.26 -9.52
C GLN A 59 0.80 -21.32 -9.10
N PRO A 60 0.80 -20.06 -9.58
CA PRO A 60 -0.38 -19.22 -9.48
C PRO A 60 -1.60 -19.91 -10.08
N LYS A 61 -2.72 -19.86 -9.37
CA LYS A 61 -3.98 -20.53 -9.72
C LYS A 61 -5.01 -19.47 -10.07
N TYR A 62 -5.52 -19.52 -11.29
CA TYR A 62 -6.65 -18.72 -11.75
C TYR A 62 -7.96 -19.51 -11.62
N GLU A 63 -9.01 -18.84 -11.16
CA GLU A 63 -10.37 -19.34 -11.08
C GLU A 63 -11.31 -18.27 -11.61
N GLY A 64 -11.98 -18.53 -12.74
CA GLY A 64 -12.85 -17.53 -13.37
C GLY A 64 -13.25 -17.89 -14.78
N GLU A 65 -13.65 -16.86 -15.52
CA GLU A 65 -14.09 -16.96 -16.90
C GLU A 65 -12.89 -17.22 -17.83
N ILE A 66 -13.06 -18.15 -18.77
CA ILE A 66 -12.02 -18.54 -19.71
C ILE A 66 -12.57 -18.56 -21.14
N SER A 67 -11.72 -18.27 -22.09
CA SER A 67 -11.98 -18.43 -23.51
C SER A 67 -10.74 -19.00 -24.19
N THR A 68 -10.90 -20.01 -25.04
CA THR A 68 -9.80 -20.67 -25.76
C THR A 68 -8.61 -21.11 -24.89
N GLY A 69 -8.89 -21.47 -23.61
CA GLY A 69 -7.89 -21.97 -22.67
C GLY A 69 -7.05 -20.87 -21.98
N ILE A 70 -7.49 -19.62 -22.04
CA ILE A 70 -6.85 -18.49 -21.35
C ILE A 70 -7.88 -17.68 -20.54
N PRO A 71 -7.48 -16.95 -19.49
CA PRO A 71 -8.32 -16.01 -18.77
C PRO A 71 -8.97 -14.98 -19.70
N GLU A 72 -10.29 -14.86 -19.64
CA GLU A 72 -11.06 -13.88 -20.42
C GLU A 72 -12.33 -13.54 -19.65
N GLY A 73 -12.51 -12.29 -19.22
CA GLY A 73 -13.61 -11.86 -18.37
C GLY A 73 -13.23 -11.84 -16.88
N PHE A 74 -14.17 -12.08 -15.98
CA PHE A 74 -13.92 -11.93 -14.54
C PHE A 74 -13.27 -13.17 -13.92
N GLY A 75 -12.26 -12.96 -13.05
CA GLY A 75 -11.59 -14.04 -12.35
C GLY A 75 -10.69 -13.62 -11.21
N ILE A 76 -10.17 -14.63 -10.52
CA ILE A 76 -9.29 -14.50 -9.37
C ILE A 76 -8.00 -15.28 -9.65
N LEU A 77 -6.86 -14.64 -9.53
CA LEU A 77 -5.54 -15.27 -9.56
C LEU A 77 -4.94 -15.26 -8.15
N SER A 78 -4.64 -16.43 -7.62
CA SER A 78 -4.00 -16.62 -6.31
C SER A 78 -2.53 -16.97 -6.48
N TYR A 79 -1.64 -16.26 -5.77
CA TYR A 79 -0.20 -16.43 -5.83
C TYR A 79 0.29 -17.21 -4.59
N PRO A 80 0.75 -18.48 -4.73
CA PRO A 80 1.14 -19.30 -3.58
C PRO A 80 2.46 -18.89 -2.93
N PHE A 81 3.33 -18.18 -3.67
CA PHE A 81 4.68 -17.81 -3.21
C PHE A 81 4.80 -16.35 -2.75
N ASP A 82 3.81 -15.54 -3.03
CA ASP A 82 3.78 -14.11 -2.73
C ASP A 82 2.94 -13.85 -1.47
N ASP A 83 3.23 -14.59 -0.39
CA ASP A 83 2.54 -14.51 0.91
C ASP A 83 1.01 -14.49 0.81
N GLY A 84 0.45 -15.23 -0.18
CA GLY A 84 -1.00 -15.34 -0.36
C GLY A 84 -1.65 -14.12 -1.00
N LYS A 85 -0.92 -13.36 -1.80
CA LYS A 85 -1.49 -12.31 -2.64
C LYS A 85 -2.54 -12.86 -3.60
N THR A 86 -3.52 -12.01 -3.93
CA THR A 86 -4.56 -12.31 -4.90
C THR A 86 -4.74 -11.14 -5.88
N ALA A 87 -5.07 -11.45 -7.12
CA ALA A 87 -5.55 -10.49 -8.11
C ALA A 87 -6.99 -10.82 -8.47
N VAL A 88 -7.89 -9.85 -8.41
CA VAL A 88 -9.34 -10.02 -8.62
C VAL A 88 -9.83 -9.00 -9.62
N GLY A 89 -10.57 -9.40 -10.64
CA GLY A 89 -11.15 -8.48 -11.60
C GLY A 89 -11.21 -9.03 -13.01
N GLU A 90 -11.17 -8.13 -13.99
CA GLU A 90 -11.33 -8.45 -15.41
C GLU A 90 -10.00 -8.82 -16.08
N TRP A 91 -10.04 -9.83 -16.90
CA TRP A 91 -8.93 -10.38 -17.70
C TRP A 91 -9.25 -10.25 -19.17
N LYS A 92 -8.25 -10.01 -19.97
CA LYS A 92 -8.35 -9.91 -21.42
C LYS A 92 -7.14 -10.54 -22.10
N ASP A 93 -7.37 -11.41 -23.09
CA ASP A 93 -6.31 -12.10 -23.83
C ASP A 93 -5.29 -12.79 -22.90
N GLY A 94 -5.74 -13.41 -21.80
CA GLY A 94 -4.91 -14.08 -20.81
C GLY A 94 -4.09 -13.16 -19.91
N LYS A 95 -4.35 -11.84 -19.93
CA LYS A 95 -3.65 -10.81 -19.15
C LYS A 95 -4.62 -10.07 -18.24
N GLU A 96 -4.09 -9.53 -17.16
CA GLU A 96 -4.82 -8.63 -16.29
C GLU A 96 -5.18 -7.34 -17.04
N TRP A 97 -6.45 -6.95 -16.97
CA TRP A 97 -6.97 -5.76 -17.65
C TRP A 97 -7.48 -4.71 -16.66
N ASN A 98 -8.49 -5.05 -15.86
CA ASN A 98 -9.01 -4.26 -14.76
C ASN A 98 -9.04 -5.16 -13.51
N THR A 99 -7.91 -5.37 -12.85
CA THR A 99 -7.77 -6.20 -11.66
C THR A 99 -7.25 -5.41 -10.48
N GLU A 100 -7.62 -5.80 -9.28
CA GLU A 100 -7.09 -5.28 -8.03
C GLU A 100 -6.25 -6.35 -7.33
N HIS A 101 -5.07 -5.97 -6.86
CA HIS A 101 -4.15 -6.84 -6.15
C HIS A 101 -4.19 -6.59 -4.66
N TYR A 102 -4.39 -7.65 -3.90
CA TYR A 102 -4.47 -7.60 -2.45
C TYR A 102 -3.36 -8.42 -1.80
N SER A 103 -2.84 -7.94 -0.66
CA SER A 103 -2.02 -8.75 0.24
C SER A 103 -2.89 -9.82 0.92
N LYS A 104 -2.24 -10.77 1.61
CA LYS A 104 -2.93 -11.77 2.44
C LYS A 104 -3.82 -11.15 3.53
N GLU A 105 -3.45 -9.98 4.03
CA GLU A 105 -4.18 -9.21 5.04
C GLU A 105 -5.32 -8.37 4.44
N GLY A 106 -5.51 -8.40 3.11
CA GLY A 106 -6.55 -7.65 2.42
C GLY A 106 -6.18 -6.19 2.12
N ILE A 107 -4.90 -5.83 2.18
CA ILE A 107 -4.42 -4.49 1.81
C ILE A 107 -4.37 -4.40 0.28
N LEU A 108 -4.98 -3.36 -0.30
CA LEU A 108 -4.88 -3.07 -1.72
C LEU A 108 -3.45 -2.60 -2.06
N LEU A 109 -2.72 -3.44 -2.77
CA LEU A 109 -1.32 -3.18 -3.17
C LEU A 109 -1.24 -2.33 -4.43
N GLY A 110 -2.14 -2.58 -5.38
CA GLY A 110 -2.20 -1.90 -6.65
C GLY A 110 -3.32 -2.44 -7.51
N LYS A 111 -3.47 -1.85 -8.69
CA LYS A 111 -4.47 -2.29 -9.67
C LYS A 111 -3.93 -2.22 -11.09
N TRP A 112 -4.44 -3.07 -11.95
CA TRP A 112 -4.42 -2.86 -13.38
C TRP A 112 -5.67 -2.08 -13.78
N GLU A 113 -5.51 -1.06 -14.59
CA GLU A 113 -6.57 -0.25 -15.14
C GLU A 113 -6.32 -0.08 -16.64
N ASN A 114 -7.18 -0.68 -17.47
CA ASN A 114 -7.00 -0.74 -18.93
C ASN A 114 -5.62 -1.31 -19.33
N GLY A 115 -5.18 -2.38 -18.64
CA GLY A 115 -3.89 -3.05 -18.89
C GLY A 115 -2.65 -2.27 -18.44
N LYS A 116 -2.80 -1.21 -17.62
CA LYS A 116 -1.71 -0.43 -17.03
C LYS A 116 -1.66 -0.64 -15.51
N TRP A 117 -0.50 -0.99 -14.97
CA TRP A 117 -0.29 -1.13 -13.53
C TRP A 117 -0.24 0.23 -12.80
N ILE A 118 -0.95 0.34 -11.70
CA ILE A 118 -0.99 1.49 -10.79
C ILE A 118 -0.69 0.99 -9.38
N LEU A 119 0.46 1.38 -8.84
CA LEU A 119 0.84 1.05 -7.47
C LEU A 119 0.06 1.93 -6.49
N MET A 120 -0.60 1.30 -5.50
CA MET A 120 -1.43 1.98 -4.50
C MET A 120 -0.82 1.94 -3.11
N TRP A 121 -0.06 0.90 -2.79
CA TRP A 121 0.65 0.72 -1.54
C TRP A 121 1.94 -0.06 -1.76
N GLY A 122 2.99 0.30 -1.06
CA GLY A 122 4.25 -0.42 -1.18
C GLY A 122 5.45 0.33 -0.64
N VAL A 123 6.60 0.02 -1.23
CA VAL A 123 7.90 0.59 -0.87
C VAL A 123 8.37 1.51 -1.99
N LEU A 124 8.74 2.74 -1.62
CA LEU A 124 9.46 3.66 -2.50
C LEU A 124 10.76 4.10 -1.84
N PHE A 125 11.75 4.38 -2.67
CA PHE A 125 13.02 4.94 -2.24
C PHE A 125 13.16 6.38 -2.74
N GLU A 126 13.59 7.28 -1.84
CA GLU A 126 13.86 8.67 -2.19
C GLU A 126 15.32 8.84 -2.56
N SER A 127 15.58 9.44 -3.71
CA SER A 127 16.88 10.02 -4.07
C SER A 127 16.74 11.52 -4.30
N LYS A 128 17.83 12.26 -4.20
CA LYS A 128 17.86 13.69 -4.48
C LYS A 128 18.55 13.95 -5.81
N VAL A 129 17.83 14.52 -6.75
CA VAL A 129 18.37 14.97 -8.05
C VAL A 129 18.23 16.49 -8.11
N ASN A 130 19.32 17.20 -8.12
CA ASN A 130 19.36 18.68 -8.05
C ASN A 130 18.51 19.25 -6.88
N GLY A 131 18.54 18.59 -5.72
CA GLY A 131 17.79 19.00 -4.53
C GLY A 131 16.30 18.62 -4.54
N ILE A 132 15.80 18.03 -5.63
CA ILE A 132 14.41 17.58 -5.78
C ILE A 132 14.31 16.11 -5.40
N SER A 133 13.30 15.75 -4.60
CA SER A 133 13.00 14.35 -4.29
C SER A 133 12.47 13.62 -5.52
N VAL A 134 13.12 12.52 -5.87
CA VAL A 134 12.70 11.57 -6.89
C VAL A 134 12.41 10.23 -6.20
N TRP A 135 11.25 9.67 -6.49
CA TRP A 135 10.77 8.42 -5.90
C TRP A 135 10.85 7.27 -6.89
N SER A 136 11.30 6.11 -6.45
CA SER A 136 11.48 4.91 -7.27
C SER A 136 11.16 3.65 -6.46
N GLU A 137 10.64 2.60 -7.09
CA GLU A 137 10.49 1.26 -6.48
C GLU A 137 11.84 0.57 -6.28
N ASN A 138 12.86 1.02 -6.99
CA ASN A 138 14.22 0.49 -6.89
C ASN A 138 15.09 1.41 -6.07
N GLY A 139 15.75 0.87 -5.06
CA GLY A 139 16.67 1.61 -4.21
C GLY A 139 17.39 0.72 -3.21
N ASN A 140 18.28 1.31 -2.43
CA ASN A 140 19.01 0.66 -1.36
C ASN A 140 18.85 1.50 -0.09
N GLU A 141 18.34 0.90 0.98
CA GLU A 141 18.07 1.59 2.25
C GLU A 141 19.33 2.08 2.99
N ASP A 142 20.52 1.59 2.62
CA ASP A 142 21.79 2.11 3.15
C ASP A 142 22.13 3.49 2.60
N PHE A 143 21.59 3.88 1.45
CA PHE A 143 21.90 5.12 0.73
C PHE A 143 20.69 6.02 0.47
N HIS A 144 19.48 5.45 0.47
CA HIS A 144 18.26 6.14 0.12
C HIS A 144 17.27 6.14 1.29
N GLY A 145 16.49 7.19 1.41
CA GLY A 145 15.34 7.18 2.30
C GLY A 145 14.30 6.16 1.80
N LYS A 146 13.83 5.29 2.70
CA LYS A 146 12.83 4.24 2.41
C LYS A 146 11.47 4.67 2.91
N TYR A 147 10.51 4.75 2.02
CA TYR A 147 9.09 4.95 2.34
C TYR A 147 8.33 3.63 2.24
N VAL A 148 7.40 3.41 3.16
CA VAL A 148 6.45 2.29 3.15
C VAL A 148 5.07 2.85 3.49
N GLY A 149 4.09 2.68 2.62
CA GLY A 149 2.74 3.21 2.84
C GLY A 149 1.94 3.41 1.56
N ASP A 150 0.94 4.29 1.65
CA ASP A 150 0.05 4.62 0.53
C ASP A 150 0.78 5.41 -0.55
N ILE A 151 0.53 5.06 -1.81
CA ILE A 151 1.19 5.63 -2.98
C ILE A 151 0.15 6.12 -3.99
N GLU A 152 0.42 7.28 -4.59
CA GLU A 152 -0.32 7.78 -5.73
C GLU A 152 0.64 8.42 -6.73
N ASN A 153 0.53 8.03 -8.01
CA ASN A 153 1.39 8.54 -9.09
C ASN A 153 2.90 8.44 -8.74
N MET A 154 3.33 7.29 -8.20
CA MET A 154 4.70 7.03 -7.75
C MET A 154 5.21 8.02 -6.71
N LYS A 155 4.35 8.53 -5.85
CA LYS A 155 4.71 9.43 -4.74
C LYS A 155 3.98 9.02 -3.46
N PRO A 156 4.59 9.18 -2.29
CA PRO A 156 3.91 9.07 -0.99
C PRO A 156 2.63 9.91 -0.93
N LYS A 157 1.54 9.27 -0.50
CA LYS A 157 0.24 9.92 -0.23
C LYS A 157 -0.44 9.18 0.91
N GLY A 158 -1.34 9.84 1.67
CA GLY A 158 -2.04 9.19 2.78
C GLY A 158 -1.09 8.81 3.91
N GLN A 159 -1.24 7.64 4.50
CA GLN A 159 -0.45 7.18 5.64
C GLN A 159 0.82 6.46 5.20
N GLY A 160 1.92 6.74 5.90
CA GLY A 160 3.17 6.04 5.61
C GLY A 160 4.26 6.23 6.64
N THR A 161 5.28 5.40 6.50
CA THR A 161 6.53 5.45 7.27
C THR A 161 7.68 5.76 6.33
N PHE A 162 8.48 6.76 6.67
CA PHE A 162 9.72 7.08 5.98
C PHE A 162 10.90 6.95 6.94
N THR A 163 11.91 6.22 6.52
CA THR A 163 13.13 5.98 7.31
C THR A 163 14.33 6.37 6.46
N LEU A 164 15.20 7.22 7.02
CA LEU A 164 16.47 7.59 6.40
C LEU A 164 17.59 6.59 6.78
N PRO A 165 18.70 6.54 6.05
CA PRO A 165 19.85 5.69 6.37
C PRO A 165 20.42 5.90 7.79
N ASP A 166 20.39 7.13 8.30
CA ASP A 166 20.79 7.50 9.66
C ASP A 166 19.76 7.12 10.73
N ARG A 167 18.67 6.41 10.32
CA ARG A 167 17.54 5.96 11.13
C ARG A 167 16.62 7.06 11.65
N ASP A 168 16.74 8.29 11.14
CA ASP A 168 15.69 9.28 11.32
C ASP A 168 14.39 8.74 10.70
N LYS A 169 13.27 8.85 11.42
CA LYS A 169 12.02 8.21 11.01
C LYS A 169 10.85 9.20 11.10
N TYR A 170 9.99 9.17 10.08
CA TYR A 170 8.71 9.85 10.11
C TYR A 170 7.59 8.82 9.92
N VAL A 171 6.53 8.93 10.72
CA VAL A 171 5.29 8.16 10.60
C VAL A 171 4.14 9.15 10.57
N GLY A 172 3.33 9.15 9.52
CA GLY A 172 2.22 10.09 9.42
C GLY A 172 1.73 10.28 8.00
N GLU A 173 0.99 11.36 7.81
CA GLU A 173 0.34 11.70 6.57
C GLU A 173 1.30 12.31 5.55
N TYR A 174 1.04 11.99 4.28
CA TYR A 174 1.74 12.52 3.11
C TYR A 174 0.78 13.09 2.08
N LYS A 175 1.24 14.11 1.37
CA LYS A 175 0.56 14.68 0.22
C LYS A 175 1.58 14.98 -0.88
N ASN A 176 1.40 14.36 -2.05
CA ASN A 176 2.28 14.56 -3.23
C ASN A 176 3.78 14.32 -2.92
N GLY A 177 4.12 13.31 -2.10
CA GLY A 177 5.49 12.98 -1.71
C GLY A 177 6.04 13.80 -0.56
N ILE A 178 5.25 14.66 0.09
CA ILE A 178 5.70 15.60 1.12
C ILE A 178 4.93 15.35 2.42
N LYS A 179 5.61 15.41 3.56
CA LYS A 179 4.99 15.29 4.90
C LYS A 179 3.88 16.33 5.06
N HIS A 180 2.69 15.89 5.50
CA HIS A 180 1.49 16.72 5.63
C HIS A 180 0.62 16.22 6.78
N GLY A 181 -0.47 16.93 7.15
CA GLY A 181 -1.45 16.48 8.14
C GLY A 181 -0.83 16.20 9.50
N GLN A 182 -1.14 15.06 10.11
CA GLN A 182 -0.61 14.64 11.41
C GLN A 182 0.55 13.66 11.23
N GLY A 183 1.58 13.79 12.09
CA GLY A 183 2.70 12.87 12.04
C GLY A 183 3.69 12.99 13.18
N THR A 184 4.51 11.96 13.32
CA THR A 184 5.59 11.88 14.31
C THR A 184 6.92 11.69 13.59
N PHE A 185 7.86 12.58 13.89
CA PHE A 185 9.26 12.47 13.50
C PHE A 185 10.10 12.08 14.72
N THR A 186 11.01 11.14 14.54
CA THR A 186 11.91 10.67 15.61
C THR A 186 13.34 10.54 15.11
N LYS A 187 14.30 10.77 16.01
CA LYS A 187 15.72 10.51 15.78
C LYS A 187 16.27 9.47 16.78
N PRO A 188 17.32 8.73 16.44
CA PRO A 188 17.95 7.76 17.35
C PRO A 188 18.45 8.36 18.66
N ASN A 189 18.77 9.65 18.68
CA ASN A 189 19.24 10.37 19.89
C ASN A 189 18.12 10.70 20.89
N GLY A 190 16.87 10.24 20.65
CA GLY A 190 15.73 10.50 21.50
C GLY A 190 14.95 11.79 21.17
N TYR A 191 15.39 12.57 20.18
CA TYR A 191 14.60 13.71 19.71
C TYR A 191 13.31 13.21 19.04
N SER A 192 12.18 13.88 19.29
CA SER A 192 10.94 13.63 18.59
C SER A 192 10.09 14.88 18.44
N TYR A 193 9.31 14.92 17.35
CA TYR A 193 8.22 15.88 17.14
C TYR A 193 6.96 15.12 16.76
N THR A 194 5.85 15.41 17.43
CA THR A 194 4.53 14.88 17.13
C THR A 194 3.55 16.04 16.99
N GLY A 195 2.84 16.14 15.88
CA GLY A 195 1.88 17.22 15.66
C GLY A 195 1.56 17.44 14.20
N GLY A 196 1.11 18.67 13.88
CA GLY A 196 0.75 19.09 12.55
C GLY A 196 1.95 19.29 11.63
N TRP A 197 1.79 18.94 10.37
CA TRP A 197 2.78 19.11 9.28
C TRP A 197 2.12 19.78 8.09
N LYS A 198 2.84 20.66 7.46
CA LYS A 198 2.43 21.31 6.21
C LYS A 198 3.66 21.54 5.33
N ASP A 199 3.58 21.07 4.08
CA ASP A 199 4.63 21.26 3.07
C ASP A 199 6.02 20.87 3.59
N GLY A 200 6.09 19.71 4.29
CA GLY A 200 7.30 19.14 4.84
C GLY A 200 7.77 19.68 6.20
N ASN A 201 7.12 20.71 6.73
CA ASN A 201 7.51 21.41 7.95
C ASN A 201 6.47 21.26 9.08
N PRO A 202 6.90 21.24 10.37
CA PRO A 202 6.00 21.40 11.49
C PRO A 202 5.10 22.63 11.36
N ASN A 203 3.78 22.44 11.54
CA ASN A 203 2.79 23.50 11.39
C ASN A 203 1.52 23.20 12.20
N GLY A 204 1.00 24.17 12.93
CA GLY A 204 -0.11 24.00 13.85
C GLY A 204 0.36 23.59 15.25
N LEU A 205 -0.47 22.86 15.99
CA LEU A 205 -0.11 22.38 17.34
C LEU A 205 0.84 21.18 17.24
N GLY A 206 1.85 21.17 18.12
CA GLY A 206 2.81 20.10 18.19
C GLY A 206 3.49 19.97 19.55
N LYS A 207 4.05 18.79 19.78
CA LYS A 207 4.89 18.45 20.92
C LYS A 207 6.27 18.05 20.43
N GLU A 208 7.27 18.72 20.91
CA GLU A 208 8.68 18.42 20.70
C GLU A 208 9.29 17.86 21.98
N THR A 209 10.08 16.81 21.87
CA THR A 209 10.89 16.26 22.95
C THR A 209 12.34 16.27 22.49
N TYR A 210 13.22 16.86 23.29
CA TYR A 210 14.65 16.97 23.01
C TYR A 210 15.41 15.74 23.54
N SER A 211 16.61 15.54 23.08
CA SER A 211 17.49 14.45 23.53
C SER A 211 17.83 14.52 25.03
N ASN A 212 17.84 15.71 25.63
CA ASN A 212 17.99 15.93 27.07
C ASN A 212 16.70 15.77 27.87
N ARG A 213 15.59 15.32 27.21
CA ARG A 213 14.23 15.13 27.73
C ARG A 213 13.44 16.41 28.02
N ASP A 214 13.96 17.57 27.69
CA ASP A 214 13.15 18.78 27.67
C ASP A 214 11.97 18.61 26.70
N LYS A 215 10.88 19.34 26.96
CA LYS A 215 9.68 19.27 26.12
C LYS A 215 9.20 20.66 25.78
N TYR A 216 8.69 20.82 24.59
CA TYR A 216 7.91 21.98 24.20
C TYR A 216 6.57 21.50 23.64
N VAL A 217 5.48 22.11 24.10
CA VAL A 217 4.13 21.90 23.59
C VAL A 217 3.57 23.26 23.21
N GLY A 218 3.25 23.46 21.95
CA GLY A 218 2.78 24.76 21.48
C GLY A 218 2.55 24.82 19.99
N GLU A 219 2.42 26.05 19.51
CA GLU A 219 2.18 26.35 18.10
C GLU A 219 3.45 26.34 17.29
N TYR A 220 3.33 25.91 16.02
CA TYR A 220 4.38 25.92 15.02
C TYR A 220 3.89 26.56 13.72
N LYS A 221 4.78 27.25 13.02
CA LYS A 221 4.54 27.81 11.70
C LYS A 221 5.79 27.69 10.86
N ASN A 222 5.69 26.99 9.73
CA ASN A 222 6.80 26.78 8.77
C ASN A 222 8.07 26.24 9.45
N GLY A 223 7.93 25.25 10.34
CA GLY A 223 9.02 24.60 11.07
C GLY A 223 9.52 25.34 12.31
N LEU A 224 9.05 26.55 12.56
CA LEU A 224 9.49 27.36 13.72
C LEU A 224 8.40 27.38 14.79
N LYS A 225 8.81 27.42 16.05
CA LYS A 225 7.91 27.71 17.17
C LYS A 225 7.27 29.08 16.96
N HIS A 226 5.96 29.13 17.15
CA HIS A 226 5.15 30.33 16.90
C HIS A 226 4.03 30.43 17.94
N GLY A 227 3.55 31.66 18.19
CA GLY A 227 2.42 31.86 19.09
C GLY A 227 2.68 31.37 20.52
N ARG A 228 1.71 30.69 21.12
CA ARG A 228 1.76 30.24 22.51
C ARG A 228 2.32 28.83 22.64
N GLY A 229 3.09 28.60 23.69
CA GLY A 229 3.60 27.27 24.02
C GLY A 229 4.19 27.20 25.40
N THR A 230 4.33 25.98 25.90
CA THR A 230 4.91 25.69 27.21
C THR A 230 6.19 24.90 27.01
N PHE A 231 7.26 25.31 27.62
CA PHE A 231 8.53 24.59 27.71
C PHE A 231 8.66 23.99 29.11
N THR A 232 9.07 22.74 29.21
CA THR A 232 9.23 22.02 30.48
C THR A 232 10.55 21.27 30.45
N THR A 233 11.32 21.38 31.53
CA THR A 233 12.53 20.57 31.77
C THR A 233 12.18 19.31 32.57
N PRO A 234 13.07 18.28 32.62
CA PRO A 234 12.84 17.08 33.40
C PRO A 234 12.67 17.33 34.91
N ASP A 235 13.25 18.42 35.41
CA ASP A 235 13.26 18.78 36.85
C ASP A 235 12.07 19.71 37.22
N GLY A 236 11.16 20.01 36.29
CA GLY A 236 9.93 20.81 36.52
C GLY A 236 9.96 22.17 35.86
#